data_df2540ae1144a3b05aae2f14886a87dc
#
_entry.id   df2540ae1144a3b05aae2f14886a87dc
#
_cell.length_a   1.000
_cell.length_b   1.000
_cell.length_c   1.000
_cell.angle_alpha   90.00
_cell.angle_beta   90.00
_cell.angle_gamma   90.00
#
_symmetry.space_group_name_H-M   'P 1'
#
loop_
_entity.id
_entity.type
_entity.pdbx_description
1 polymer ?
#
loop_
_entity_poly.entity_id
_entity_poly.type
_entity_poly.pdbx_seq_one_letter_code
_entity_poly.pdbx_strand_id
1 'polypeptide(L)' 'MRKSDRPPNYLIDKIVRHANIIITAPYGSVRYMDAARLLKKEVKRLETYKKNERS' A
#
# COMPACT_ATOMS: atom_id res chain seq x y z
N MET A 1 -10.05 20.93 10.13
CA MET A 1 -9.58 20.10 9.28
C MET A 1 -8.66 19.09 9.80
N ARG A 2 -8.73 17.95 9.42
CA ARG A 2 -7.93 16.98 9.92
C ARG A 2 -7.04 16.48 8.91
N LYS A 3 -5.79 16.59 9.07
CA LYS A 3 -4.85 16.08 8.17
C LYS A 3 -4.84 14.62 8.29
N SER A 4 -5.20 14.10 9.40
CA SER A 4 -5.13 12.68 9.62
C SER A 4 -6.14 11.93 8.78
N ASP A 5 -7.06 12.59 8.16
CA ASP A 5 -8.03 11.93 7.33
C ASP A 5 -7.43 11.49 6.00
N ARG A 6 -6.26 12.04 5.66
CA ARG A 6 -5.63 11.69 4.43
C ARG A 6 -4.53 10.73 4.65
N PRO A 7 -4.32 9.78 3.75
CA PRO A 7 -3.19 8.87 3.89
C PRO A 7 -1.90 9.64 3.74
N PRO A 8 -0.89 9.30 4.53
CA PRO A 8 0.40 9.98 4.43
C PRO A 8 1.08 9.64 3.11
N ASN A 9 1.87 10.58 2.63
CA ASN A 9 2.57 10.38 1.36
C ASN A 9 3.46 9.15 1.38
N TYR A 10 4.11 8.88 2.50
CA TYR A 10 5.01 7.75 2.54
C TYR A 10 4.26 6.43 2.34
N LEU A 11 3.00 6.39 2.75
CA LEU A 11 2.20 5.19 2.56
C LEU A 11 1.93 4.97 1.09
N ILE A 12 1.57 6.03 0.40
CA ILE A 12 1.30 5.95 -1.02
C ILE A 12 2.57 5.57 -1.78
N ASP A 13 3.68 6.14 -1.38
CA ASP A 13 4.96 5.84 -1.98
C ASP A 13 5.29 4.38 -1.85
N LYS A 14 5.06 3.82 -0.67
CA LYS A 14 5.34 2.44 -0.44
C LYS A 14 4.46 1.54 -1.28
N ILE A 15 3.21 1.91 -1.42
CA ILE A 15 2.29 1.13 -2.22
C ILE A 15 2.76 1.10 -3.67
N VAL A 16 3.14 2.25 -4.19
CA VAL A 16 3.62 2.33 -5.56
C VAL A 16 4.89 1.52 -5.74
N ARG A 17 5.78 1.61 -4.77
CA ARG A 17 7.04 0.90 -4.83
C ARG A 17 6.82 -0.61 -4.83
N HIS A 18 5.98 -1.09 -3.95
CA HIS A 18 5.72 -2.51 -3.89
C HIS A 18 4.96 -2.99 -5.12
N ALA A 19 4.09 -2.17 -5.65
CA ALA A 19 3.38 -2.51 -6.86
C ALA A 19 4.36 -2.67 -8.02
N ASN A 20 5.35 -1.80 -8.08
CA ASN A 20 6.37 -1.88 -9.11
C ASN A 20 7.16 -3.18 -9.01
N ILE A 21 7.48 -3.58 -7.80
CA ILE A 21 8.20 -4.81 -7.61
C ILE A 21 7.37 -5.99 -8.10
N ILE A 22 6.09 -5.98 -7.80
CA ILE A 22 5.21 -7.05 -8.22
C ILE A 22 5.15 -7.12 -9.74
N ILE A 23 5.14 -5.99 -10.39
CA ILE A 23 5.07 -5.95 -11.84
C ILE A 23 6.36 -6.43 -12.49
N THR A 24 7.50 -6.12 -11.89
CA THR A 24 8.78 -6.43 -12.49
C THR A 24 9.44 -7.69 -11.99
N ALA A 25 9.10 -8.15 -10.81
CA ALA A 25 9.74 -9.34 -10.27
C ALA A 25 9.12 -10.59 -10.85
N PRO A 26 9.89 -11.68 -10.95
CA PRO A 26 9.34 -12.93 -11.46
C PRO A 26 8.27 -13.45 -10.54
N TYR A 27 7.23 -13.95 -11.10
CA TYR A 27 6.11 -14.47 -10.35
C TYR A 27 6.58 -15.63 -9.46
N GLY A 28 6.23 -15.58 -8.19
CA GLY A 28 6.62 -16.63 -7.28
C GLY A 28 7.95 -16.46 -6.61
N SER A 29 8.72 -15.46 -7.01
CA SER A 29 10.02 -15.24 -6.39
C SER A 29 9.81 -14.67 -4.99
N VAL A 30 10.85 -14.76 -4.20
CA VAL A 30 10.80 -14.24 -2.84
C VAL A 30 10.44 -12.76 -2.84
N ARG A 31 11.03 -12.03 -3.77
CA ARG A 31 10.78 -10.63 -3.89
C ARG A 31 9.33 -10.35 -4.19
N TYR A 32 8.78 -11.12 -5.11
CA TYR A 32 7.39 -10.98 -5.50
C TYR A 32 6.48 -11.24 -4.30
N MET A 33 6.74 -12.34 -3.61
CA MET A 33 5.90 -12.72 -2.48
C MET A 33 5.96 -11.71 -1.36
N ASP A 34 7.15 -11.22 -1.10
CA ASP A 34 7.34 -10.24 -0.05
C ASP A 34 6.57 -8.96 -0.37
N ALA A 35 6.74 -8.49 -1.58
CA ALA A 35 6.08 -7.26 -2.01
C ALA A 35 4.56 -7.42 -1.96
N ALA A 36 4.07 -8.57 -2.38
CA ALA A 36 2.64 -8.80 -2.38
C ALA A 36 2.08 -8.76 -0.97
N ARG A 37 2.82 -9.34 -0.05
CA ARG A 37 2.40 -9.37 1.33
C ARG A 37 2.37 -7.97 1.93
N LEU A 38 3.41 -7.23 1.69
CA LEU A 38 3.49 -5.87 2.21
C LEU A 38 2.45 -4.97 1.57
N LEU A 39 2.24 -5.15 0.29
CA LEU A 39 1.26 -4.35 -0.41
C LEU A 39 -0.13 -4.58 0.15
N LYS A 40 -0.43 -5.80 0.47
CA LYS A 40 -1.71 -6.13 1.04
C LYS A 40 -1.95 -5.39 2.33
N LYS A 41 -0.95 -5.33 3.17
CA LYS A 41 -1.06 -4.63 4.43
C LYS A 41 -1.26 -3.15 4.22
N GLU A 42 -0.53 -2.62 3.28
CA GLU A 42 -0.61 -1.19 3.02
C GLU A 42 -1.95 -0.79 2.43
N VAL A 43 -2.49 -1.64 1.60
CA VAL A 43 -3.79 -1.36 1.02
C VAL A 43 -4.87 -1.37 2.10
N LYS A 44 -4.73 -2.26 3.05
CA LYS A 44 -5.66 -2.32 4.14
C LYS A 44 -5.61 -1.05 4.96
N ARG A 45 -4.42 -0.53 5.18
CA ARG A 45 -4.26 0.71 5.90
C ARG A 45 -4.92 1.83 5.14
N LEU A 46 -4.74 1.83 3.85
CA LEU A 46 -5.31 2.85 3.00
C LEU A 46 -6.83 2.82 3.10
N GLU A 47 -7.40 1.65 3.15
CA GLU A 47 -8.83 1.52 3.27
C GLU A 47 -9.36 2.10 4.56
N THR A 48 -8.56 2.01 5.60
CA THR A 48 -8.94 2.57 6.88
C THR A 48 -9.10 4.08 6.77
N TYR A 49 -8.18 4.71 6.08
CA TYR A 49 -8.27 6.14 5.88
C TYR A 49 -9.52 6.50 5.10
N LYS A 50 -9.79 5.71 4.09
CA LYS A 50 -10.97 5.95 3.29
C LYS A 50 -12.23 5.85 4.10
N LYS A 51 -12.30 4.85 4.96
CA LYS A 51 -13.43 4.68 5.79
C LYS A 51 -13.65 5.86 6.69
N ASN A 52 -12.60 6.31 7.31
CA ASN A 52 -12.68 7.47 8.18
C ASN A 52 -13.19 8.68 7.44
N GLU A 53 -12.76 8.80 6.24
CA GLU A 53 -13.15 9.92 5.43
C GLU A 53 -14.65 9.95 5.19
N ARG A 54 -15.22 8.80 5.00
CA ARG A 54 -16.62 8.73 4.75
C ARG A 54 -17.44 9.08 5.97
N SER A 55 -17.02 8.73 7.11
CA SER A 55 -17.75 9.08 8.28
C SER A 55 -17.66 10.53 8.56
#